data_6cf85e9bd2dc755cbf7d1009b411153a
#
_entry.id   6cf85e9bd2dc755cbf7d1009b411153a
#
_cell.length_a   1.000
_cell.length_b   1.000
_cell.length_c   1.000
_cell.angle_alpha   90.00
_cell.angle_beta   90.00
_cell.angle_gamma   90.00
#
_symmetry.space_group_name_H-M   'P 1'
#
loop_
_entity.id
_entity.type
_entity.pdbx_description
1 polymer ?
#
loop_
_entity_poly.entity_id
_entity_poly.type
_entity_poly.pdbx_seq_one_letter_code
_entity_poly.pdbx_strand_id
1 'polypeptide(L)'
;MNTSSAPTAVAASSPSDAAQQRIDALVKSSRVVLFMKGTPQFPMCGFSGRAIQIMKACGVSDLTTFNVLEDDGVRQGIKDYANWPTIPQLYVAGEFVGGSDIMMEMYQAGELQQVLSEAG
;
A
#
# COMPACT_ATOMS: atom_id res chain seq x y z
N MET A 1 -21.90 6.84 31.05
CA MET A 1 -21.64 6.52 30.35
C MET A 1 -21.69 6.40 29.50
N ASN A 2 -21.63 6.74 29.23
CA ASN A 2 -21.38 6.53 28.27
C ASN A 2 -21.40 6.61 27.52
N THR A 3 -21.32 6.98 27.59
CA THR A 3 -21.15 6.93 26.73
C THR A 3 -21.01 6.82 25.94
N SER A 4 -20.77 7.09 26.10
CA SER A 4 -20.45 6.82 25.20
C SER A 4 -20.52 6.51 24.47
N SER A 5 -20.46 6.60 24.53
CA SER A 5 -20.42 6.18 23.66
C SER A 5 -20.70 6.11 22.76
N ALA A 6 -20.77 6.28 22.74
CA ALA A 6 -20.97 6.08 21.95
C ALA A 6 -20.99 6.27 21.03
N PRO A 7 -21.09 6.62 20.99
CA PRO A 7 -21.39 6.58 19.70
C PRO A 7 -20.49 6.64 18.75
N THR A 8 -19.84 7.13 19.03
CA THR A 8 -18.85 6.75 18.31
C THR A 8 -18.98 5.63 17.42
N ALA A 9 -19.56 4.68 17.74
CA ALA A 9 -19.73 3.56 16.94
C ALA A 9 -20.37 3.87 15.63
N VAL A 10 -21.14 4.87 15.61
CA VAL A 10 -21.82 5.28 14.41
C VAL A 10 -20.86 5.74 13.38
N ALA A 11 -19.87 6.51 13.79
CA ALA A 11 -18.90 6.99 12.85
C ALA A 11 -18.15 5.83 12.23
N ALA A 12 -17.86 4.82 13.03
CA ALA A 12 -17.11 3.70 12.54
C ALA A 12 -17.86 2.87 11.52
N SER A 13 -19.14 3.08 11.37
CA SER A 13 -19.91 2.30 10.43
C SER A 13 -19.93 2.85 9.02
N SER A 14 -19.31 4.01 8.76
CA SER A 14 -19.31 4.54 7.41
C SER A 14 -18.41 3.70 6.50
N PRO A 15 -18.78 3.55 5.22
CA PRO A 15 -17.94 2.78 4.28
C PRO A 15 -16.52 3.31 4.16
N SER A 16 -16.33 4.63 4.18
CA SER A 16 -14.99 5.19 4.06
C SER A 16 -14.16 4.91 5.31
N ASP A 17 -14.77 4.93 6.49
CA ASP A 17 -14.06 4.60 7.72
C ASP A 17 -13.68 3.11 7.74
N ALA A 18 -14.59 2.25 7.30
CA ALA A 18 -14.30 0.83 7.22
C ALA A 18 -13.17 0.56 6.24
N ALA A 19 -13.17 1.25 5.09
CA ALA A 19 -12.11 1.11 4.10
C ALA A 19 -10.78 1.57 4.67
N GLN A 20 -10.75 2.69 5.39
CA GLN A 20 -9.51 3.19 5.98
C GLN A 20 -8.95 2.23 7.03
N GLN A 21 -9.81 1.63 7.85
CA GLN A 21 -9.39 0.65 8.83
C GLN A 21 -8.83 -0.60 8.17
N ARG A 22 -9.48 -1.06 7.09
CA ARG A 22 -9.01 -2.20 6.33
C ARG A 22 -7.65 -1.93 5.69
N ILE A 23 -7.48 -0.73 5.11
CA ILE A 23 -6.23 -0.34 4.48
C ILE A 23 -5.11 -0.29 5.52
N ASP A 24 -5.38 0.30 6.68
CA ASP A 24 -4.39 0.38 7.74
C ASP A 24 -3.93 -1.01 8.19
N ALA A 25 -4.87 -1.94 8.32
CA ALA A 25 -4.54 -3.31 8.67
C ALA A 25 -3.69 -3.98 7.57
N LEU A 26 -4.03 -3.75 6.31
CA LEU A 26 -3.28 -4.31 5.19
C LEU A 26 -1.86 -3.75 5.14
N VAL A 27 -1.73 -2.44 5.32
CA VAL A 27 -0.43 -1.76 5.31
C VAL A 27 0.48 -2.32 6.39
N LYS A 28 -0.08 -2.68 7.54
CA LYS A 28 0.68 -3.18 8.69
C LYS A 28 0.78 -4.70 8.73
N SER A 29 0.19 -5.39 7.76
CA SER A 29 0.15 -6.85 7.78
C SER A 29 1.48 -7.51 7.45
N SER A 30 2.40 -6.77 6.85
CA SER A 30 3.68 -7.31 6.40
C SER A 30 4.71 -6.19 6.37
N ARG A 31 5.98 -6.57 6.38
CA ARG A 31 7.09 -5.61 6.31
C ARG A 31 7.04 -4.80 5.01
N VAL A 32 6.73 -5.44 3.90
CA VAL A 32 6.69 -4.79 2.59
C VAL A 32 5.35 -5.09 1.94
N VAL A 33 4.58 -4.05 1.66
CA VAL A 33 3.25 -4.17 1.07
C VAL A 33 3.13 -3.28 -0.15
N LEU A 34 2.68 -3.85 -1.26
CA LEU A 34 2.47 -3.12 -2.50
C LEU A 34 1.01 -3.20 -2.91
N PHE A 35 0.34 -2.06 -2.99
CA PHE A 35 -1.00 -1.98 -3.55
C PHE A 35 -0.84 -1.76 -5.05
N MET A 36 -1.42 -2.64 -5.84
CA MET A 36 -1.22 -2.63 -7.29
C MET A 36 -2.49 -3.01 -8.03
N LYS A 37 -2.50 -2.78 -9.34
CA LYS A 37 -3.57 -3.24 -10.21
C LYS A 37 -3.14 -4.57 -10.82
N GLY A 38 -3.87 -5.63 -10.48
CA GLY A 38 -3.52 -6.98 -10.89
C GLY A 38 -2.69 -7.70 -9.84
N THR A 39 -1.97 -8.70 -10.29
CA THR A 39 -1.13 -9.55 -9.43
C THR A 39 0.31 -9.50 -9.92
N PRO A 40 1.28 -9.96 -9.10
CA PRO A 40 2.68 -9.99 -9.56
C PRO A 40 2.88 -10.78 -10.85
N GLN A 41 2.10 -11.83 -11.05
CA GLN A 41 2.20 -12.66 -12.26
C GLN A 41 1.47 -12.03 -13.44
N PHE A 42 0.40 -11.27 -13.17
CA PHE A 42 -0.42 -10.66 -14.20
C PHE A 42 -0.76 -9.21 -13.84
N PRO A 43 0.24 -8.30 -13.92
CA PRO A 43 -0.02 -6.89 -13.65
C PRO A 43 -0.99 -6.35 -14.72
N MET A 44 -1.97 -5.58 -14.28
CA MET A 44 -3.00 -5.03 -15.16
C MET A 44 -2.74 -3.56 -15.52
N CYS A 45 -1.54 -3.08 -15.25
CA CYS A 45 -1.14 -1.69 -15.50
C CYS A 45 0.37 -1.65 -15.62
N GLY A 46 0.89 -0.88 -16.58
CA GLY A 46 2.33 -0.79 -16.80
C GLY A 46 3.10 -0.29 -15.58
N PHE A 47 2.50 0.64 -14.84
CA PHE A 47 3.15 1.16 -13.64
C PHE A 47 3.20 0.11 -12.52
N SER A 48 2.15 -0.71 -12.37
CA SER A 48 2.17 -1.82 -11.42
C SER A 48 3.20 -2.86 -11.82
N GLY A 49 3.30 -3.14 -13.13
CA GLY A 49 4.32 -4.07 -13.63
C GLY A 49 5.73 -3.57 -13.34
N ARG A 50 5.96 -2.26 -13.52
CA ARG A 50 7.26 -1.67 -13.21
C ARG A 50 7.58 -1.79 -11.71
N ALA A 51 6.59 -1.55 -10.86
CA ALA A 51 6.79 -1.67 -9.41
C ALA A 51 7.22 -3.09 -9.03
N ILE A 52 6.59 -4.09 -9.61
CA ILE A 52 6.95 -5.49 -9.36
C ILE A 52 8.39 -5.78 -9.83
N GLN A 53 8.79 -5.27 -10.99
CA GLN A 53 10.15 -5.45 -11.49
C GLN A 53 11.18 -4.83 -10.54
N ILE A 54 10.87 -3.66 -10.01
CA ILE A 54 11.75 -2.98 -9.05
C ILE A 54 11.89 -3.81 -7.78
N MET A 55 10.78 -4.35 -7.26
CA MET A 55 10.81 -5.19 -6.07
C MET A 55 11.67 -6.44 -6.29
N LYS A 56 11.55 -7.06 -7.47
CA LYS A 56 12.37 -8.21 -7.82
C LYS A 56 13.85 -7.84 -7.90
N ALA A 57 14.15 -6.69 -8.49
CA ALA A 57 15.52 -6.22 -8.62
C ALA A 57 16.15 -5.94 -7.26
N CYS A 58 15.34 -5.54 -6.28
CA CYS A 58 15.80 -5.31 -4.91
C CYS A 58 15.92 -6.61 -4.10
N GLY A 59 15.49 -7.74 -4.67
CA GLY A 59 15.60 -9.03 -3.99
C GLY A 59 14.59 -9.21 -2.86
N VAL A 60 13.45 -8.54 -2.92
CA VAL A 60 12.43 -8.65 -1.88
C VAL A 60 11.73 -10.00 -2.01
N SER A 61 11.86 -10.84 -0.99
CA SER A 61 11.26 -12.17 -0.97
C SER A 61 9.98 -12.22 -0.14
N ASP A 62 9.77 -11.26 0.73
CA ASP A 62 8.63 -11.21 1.65
C ASP A 62 7.59 -10.15 1.25
N LEU A 63 7.49 -9.88 -0.04
CA LEU A 63 6.53 -8.92 -0.56
C LEU A 63 5.10 -9.44 -0.45
N THR A 64 4.25 -8.64 0.15
CA THR A 64 2.80 -8.86 0.15
C THR A 64 2.18 -7.88 -0.83
N THR A 65 1.35 -8.37 -1.73
CA THR A 65 0.67 -7.50 -2.69
C THR A 65 -0.84 -7.53 -2.45
N PHE A 66 -1.50 -6.44 -2.79
CA PHE A 66 -2.95 -6.37 -2.76
C PHE A 66 -3.44 -5.85 -4.11
N ASN A 67 -4.33 -6.63 -4.75
CA ASN A 67 -4.92 -6.25 -6.03
C ASN A 67 -6.12 -5.34 -5.79
N VAL A 68 -5.94 -4.04 -6.00
CA VAL A 68 -7.00 -3.07 -5.73
C VAL A 68 -8.19 -3.21 -6.68
N LEU A 69 -8.03 -3.95 -7.78
CA LEU A 69 -9.13 -4.19 -8.70
C LEU A 69 -10.19 -5.12 -8.09
N GLU A 70 -9.84 -5.84 -7.04
CA GLU A 70 -10.76 -6.76 -6.36
C GLU A 70 -11.55 -6.10 -5.23
N ASP A 71 -11.19 -4.87 -4.86
CA ASP A 71 -11.86 -4.19 -3.75
C ASP A 71 -11.91 -2.70 -4.04
N ASP A 72 -13.07 -2.24 -4.49
CA ASP A 72 -13.24 -0.84 -4.89
C ASP A 72 -13.08 0.12 -3.72
N GLY A 73 -13.48 -0.28 -2.53
CA GLY A 73 -13.31 0.53 -1.33
C GLY A 73 -11.84 0.79 -1.04
N VAL A 74 -11.00 -0.24 -1.17
CA VAL A 74 -9.56 -0.08 -1.01
C VAL A 74 -8.98 0.74 -2.16
N ARG A 75 -9.42 0.48 -3.39
CA ARG A 75 -8.93 1.20 -4.56
C ARG A 75 -9.11 2.71 -4.41
N GLN A 76 -10.29 3.13 -3.94
CA GLN A 76 -10.57 4.55 -3.74
C GLN A 76 -9.91 5.07 -2.45
N GLY A 77 -10.00 4.29 -1.38
CA GLY A 77 -9.55 4.72 -0.07
C GLY A 77 -8.04 4.83 0.08
N ILE A 78 -7.28 4.03 -0.67
CA ILE A 78 -5.81 4.04 -0.55
C ILE A 78 -5.23 5.40 -0.98
N LYS A 79 -5.89 6.08 -1.89
CA LYS A 79 -5.45 7.40 -2.33
C LYS A 79 -5.58 8.44 -1.21
N ASP A 80 -6.65 8.34 -0.44
CA ASP A 80 -6.85 9.22 0.71
C ASP A 80 -5.91 8.84 1.86
N TYR A 81 -5.70 7.56 2.06
CA TYR A 81 -4.86 7.06 3.14
C TYR A 81 -3.45 7.64 3.08
N ALA A 82 -2.85 7.65 1.90
CA ALA A 82 -1.50 8.17 1.72
C ALA A 82 -1.48 9.62 1.25
N ASN A 83 -2.65 10.20 0.97
CA ASN A 83 -2.75 11.49 0.31
C ASN A 83 -1.93 11.46 -0.99
N TRP A 84 -2.09 10.39 -1.77
CA TRP A 84 -1.35 10.15 -3.00
C TRP A 84 -2.32 9.65 -4.08
N PRO A 85 -2.37 10.29 -5.25
CA PRO A 85 -3.49 10.11 -6.18
C PRO A 85 -3.42 8.87 -7.06
N THR A 86 -2.31 8.16 -7.07
CA THR A 86 -2.12 7.08 -8.04
C THR A 86 -1.79 5.74 -7.41
N ILE A 87 -1.95 4.68 -8.17
CA ILE A 87 -1.59 3.31 -7.84
C ILE A 87 -0.61 2.86 -8.92
N PRO A 88 0.48 2.17 -8.60
CA PRO A 88 0.74 1.43 -7.36
C PRO A 88 1.26 2.31 -6.22
N GLN A 89 1.17 1.78 -4.99
CA GLN A 89 1.70 2.43 -3.80
C GLN A 89 2.46 1.42 -2.97
N LEU A 90 3.69 1.76 -2.61
CA LEU A 90 4.56 0.90 -1.81
C LEU A 90 4.60 1.38 -0.36
N TYR A 91 4.49 0.44 0.57
CA TYR A 91 4.64 0.68 2.00
C TYR A 91 5.72 -0.24 2.55
N VAL A 92 6.60 0.30 3.37
CA VAL A 92 7.66 -0.47 4.04
C VAL A 92 7.59 -0.16 5.52
N ALA A 93 7.48 -1.20 6.34
CA ALA A 93 7.35 -1.08 7.79
C ALA A 93 6.20 -0.16 8.19
N GLY A 94 5.10 -0.22 7.46
CA GLY A 94 3.90 0.57 7.73
C GLY A 94 3.95 2.00 7.23
N GLU A 95 5.03 2.41 6.56
CA GLU A 95 5.20 3.78 6.09
C GLU A 95 5.15 3.87 4.59
N PHE A 96 4.49 4.89 4.09
CA PHE A 96 4.36 5.11 2.66
C PHE A 96 5.71 5.51 2.05
N VAL A 97 6.09 4.82 0.98
CA VAL A 97 7.33 5.11 0.25
C VAL A 97 7.02 5.94 -1.01
N GLY A 98 6.11 5.46 -1.84
CA GLY A 98 5.75 6.17 -3.07
C GLY A 98 5.18 5.26 -4.12
N GLY A 99 4.95 5.83 -5.30
CA GLY A 99 4.52 5.10 -6.47
C GLY A 99 5.69 4.64 -7.32
N SER A 100 5.40 4.15 -8.54
CA SER A 100 6.42 3.55 -9.39
C SER A 100 7.54 4.52 -9.76
N ASP A 101 7.22 5.79 -9.98
CA ASP A 101 8.24 6.78 -10.34
C ASP A 101 9.20 7.03 -9.18
N ILE A 102 8.67 7.20 -7.97
CA ILE A 102 9.48 7.39 -6.79
C ILE A 102 10.32 6.14 -6.51
N MET A 103 9.71 4.96 -6.65
CA MET A 103 10.42 3.69 -6.47
C MET A 103 11.60 3.59 -7.42
N MET A 104 11.41 3.98 -8.70
CA MET A 104 12.48 3.93 -9.69
C MET A 104 13.61 4.90 -9.32
N GLU A 105 13.27 6.13 -8.94
CA GLU A 105 14.28 7.12 -8.54
C GLU A 105 15.09 6.62 -7.36
N MET A 106 14.40 6.09 -6.34
CA MET A 106 15.07 5.59 -5.15
C MET A 106 15.92 4.36 -5.45
N TYR A 107 15.42 3.50 -6.35
CA TYR A 107 16.18 2.32 -6.75
C TYR A 107 17.48 2.72 -7.43
N GLN A 108 17.42 3.67 -8.35
CA GLN A 108 18.61 4.12 -9.09
C GLN A 108 19.60 4.80 -8.18
N ALA A 109 19.14 5.46 -7.11
CA ALA A 109 20.00 6.13 -6.15
C ALA A 109 20.51 5.19 -5.05
N GLY A 110 20.05 3.94 -5.00
CA GLY A 110 20.40 3.01 -3.93
C GLY A 110 19.62 3.22 -2.65
N GLU A 111 18.72 4.18 -2.63
CA GLU A 111 17.95 4.54 -1.43
C GLU A 111 16.88 3.52 -1.11
N LEU A 112 16.28 2.90 -2.13
CA LEU A 112 15.22 1.92 -1.91
C LEU A 112 15.79 0.68 -1.22
N GLN A 113 16.94 0.22 -1.67
CA GLN A 113 17.64 -0.91 -1.07
C GLN A 113 17.96 -0.63 0.39
N GLN A 114 18.34 0.61 0.69
CA GLN A 114 18.65 1.01 2.06
C GLN A 114 17.40 1.00 2.94
N VAL A 115 16.29 1.56 2.45
CA VAL A 115 15.02 1.56 3.18
C VAL A 115 14.58 0.13 3.49
N LEU A 116 14.67 -0.77 2.51
CA LEU A 116 14.29 -2.16 2.67
C LEU A 116 15.20 -2.88 3.67
N SER A 117 16.48 -2.57 3.65
CA SER A 117 17.45 -3.16 4.56
C SER A 117 17.21 -2.70 6.00
N GLU A 118 16.93 -1.41 6.19
CA GLU A 118 16.70 -0.85 7.52
C GLU A 118 15.39 -1.31 8.15
N ALA A 119 14.42 -1.66 7.34
CA ALA A 119 13.12 -2.10 7.82
C ALA A 119 13.11 -3.56 8.28
N GLY A 120 14.13 -4.27 7.90
CA GLY A 120 14.25 -5.68 8.24
C GLY A 120 14.88 -5.88 9.58
#